data_4fab774e0ac2181862eccb69642ad85c
#
_entry.id   4fab774e0ac2181862eccb69642ad85c
#
_cell.length_a   1.000
_cell.length_b   1.000
_cell.length_c   1.000
_cell.angle_alpha   90.00
_cell.angle_beta   90.00
_cell.angle_gamma   90.00
#
_symmetry.space_group_name_H-M   'P 1'
#
loop_
_entity.id
_entity.type
_entity.pdbx_description
1 polymer ?
#
loop_
_entity_poly.entity_id
_entity_poly.type
_entity_poly.pdbx_seq_one_letter_code
_entity_poly.pdbx_strand_id
1 'polypeptide(L)'
;MKHIIFDLGNVLVRLDTPACIEAFKKIGMEMVINRSNDDAKSVLEQLGLGLISVETFCQKARELSGSQASDEAICQAANAMLVEIPDEKKRRLLDLRARGHRVFLLSNTNSIHWDYCVEQLFPYKNYGVADYFERIFLSQEMHLQKPDAEIFNEVFWSGL
;
A
#
# COMPACT_ATOMS: atom_id res chain seq x y z
N MET A 1 23.64 11.59 -12.63
CA MET A 1 22.19 11.25 -12.60
C MET A 1 22.04 9.75 -12.36
N LYS A 2 21.15 9.34 -11.46
CA LYS A 2 20.82 7.92 -11.19
C LYS A 2 19.31 7.77 -11.18
N HIS A 3 18.83 6.59 -11.57
CA HIS A 3 17.44 6.17 -11.36
C HIS A 3 17.38 5.39 -10.06
N ILE A 4 16.52 5.79 -9.14
CA ILE A 4 16.41 5.21 -7.80
C ILE A 4 14.96 4.82 -7.59
N ILE A 5 14.74 3.54 -7.33
CA ILE A 5 13.40 2.97 -7.08
C ILE A 5 13.31 2.63 -5.60
N PHE A 6 12.32 3.21 -4.92
CA PHE A 6 12.01 2.91 -3.52
C PHE A 6 10.87 1.91 -3.42
N ASP A 7 10.92 1.07 -2.42
CA ASP A 7 9.75 0.37 -1.89
C ASP A 7 9.04 1.23 -0.85
N LEU A 8 7.83 0.88 -0.47
CA LEU A 8 7.00 1.63 0.47
C LEU A 8 7.11 1.05 1.90
N GLY A 9 6.58 -0.15 2.10
CA GLY A 9 6.50 -0.78 3.42
C GLY A 9 7.85 -1.13 4.01
N ASN A 10 8.11 -0.72 5.26
CA ASN A 10 9.37 -0.88 5.98
C ASN A 10 10.61 -0.24 5.31
N VAL A 11 10.41 0.47 4.21
CA VAL A 11 11.43 1.32 3.57
C VAL A 11 11.11 2.78 3.81
N LEU A 12 9.94 3.24 3.40
CA LEU A 12 9.46 4.60 3.65
C LEU A 12 8.48 4.63 4.83
N VAL A 13 7.45 3.80 4.80
CA VAL A 13 6.42 3.69 5.85
C VAL A 13 6.87 2.69 6.90
N ARG A 14 6.82 3.09 8.16
CA ARG A 14 6.96 2.17 9.29
C ARG A 14 5.66 1.38 9.46
N LEU A 15 5.76 0.06 9.48
CA LEU A 15 4.64 -0.86 9.61
C LEU A 15 4.53 -1.43 11.03
N ASP A 16 3.29 -1.54 11.53
CA ASP A 16 2.91 -2.25 12.75
C ASP A 16 1.88 -3.33 12.38
N THR A 17 2.35 -4.47 11.92
CA THR A 17 1.48 -5.59 11.54
C THR A 17 0.66 -6.11 12.71
N PRO A 18 1.19 -6.25 13.95
CA PRO A 18 0.38 -6.63 15.12
C PRO A 18 -0.81 -5.70 15.37
N ALA A 19 -0.64 -4.39 15.21
CA ALA A 19 -1.74 -3.42 15.38
C ALA A 19 -2.87 -3.66 14.37
N CYS A 20 -2.53 -3.99 13.13
CA CYS A 20 -3.51 -4.34 12.10
C CYS A 20 -4.27 -5.62 12.46
N ILE A 21 -3.57 -6.68 12.87
CA ILE A 21 -4.19 -7.96 13.27
C ILE A 21 -5.15 -7.73 14.44
N GLU A 22 -4.74 -6.99 15.45
CA GLU A 22 -5.57 -6.67 16.60
C GLU A 22 -6.80 -5.83 16.22
N ALA A 23 -6.65 -4.88 15.31
CA ALA A 23 -7.75 -4.07 14.81
C ALA A 23 -8.78 -4.93 14.04
N PHE A 24 -8.35 -5.83 13.18
CA PHE A 24 -9.24 -6.78 12.50
C PHE A 24 -9.91 -7.75 13.47
N LYS A 25 -9.22 -8.22 14.50
CA LYS A 25 -9.78 -9.05 15.55
C LYS A 25 -10.93 -8.34 16.28
N LYS A 26 -10.77 -7.06 16.62
CA LYS A 26 -11.81 -6.26 17.31
C LYS A 26 -13.10 -6.12 16.51
N ILE A 27 -13.03 -6.16 15.19
CA ILE A 27 -14.21 -6.11 14.32
C ILE A 27 -14.68 -7.49 13.83
N GLY A 28 -14.15 -8.58 14.42
CA GLY A 28 -14.56 -9.94 14.11
C GLY A 28 -14.06 -10.48 12.77
N MET A 29 -12.96 -9.96 12.24
CA MET A 29 -12.40 -10.33 10.93
C MET A 29 -10.98 -10.90 11.00
N GLU A 30 -10.57 -11.42 12.15
CA GLU A 30 -9.23 -11.99 12.33
C GLU A 30 -8.89 -13.06 11.29
N MET A 31 -9.87 -13.87 10.89
CA MET A 31 -9.66 -14.93 9.90
C MET A 31 -9.30 -14.40 8.51
N VAL A 32 -9.75 -13.19 8.18
CA VAL A 32 -9.43 -12.54 6.90
C VAL A 32 -7.97 -12.11 6.89
N ILE A 33 -7.55 -11.34 7.89
CA ILE A 33 -6.19 -10.81 7.93
C ILE A 33 -5.13 -11.89 8.14
N ASN A 34 -5.46 -12.96 8.88
CA ASN A 34 -4.57 -14.09 9.10
C ASN A 34 -4.55 -15.06 7.92
N ARG A 35 -5.32 -14.80 6.86
CA ARG A 35 -5.38 -15.67 5.67
C ARG A 35 -5.68 -17.13 6.03
N SER A 36 -6.67 -17.31 6.91
CA SER A 36 -6.94 -18.59 7.58
C SER A 36 -7.43 -19.68 6.63
N ASN A 37 -7.90 -19.33 5.44
CA ASN A 37 -8.29 -20.26 4.38
C ASN A 37 -7.98 -19.67 2.99
N ASP A 38 -8.22 -20.46 1.95
CA ASP A 38 -7.90 -20.06 0.57
C ASP A 38 -8.75 -18.88 0.09
N ASP A 39 -10.00 -18.76 0.54
CA ASP A 39 -10.86 -17.62 0.19
C ASP A 39 -10.36 -16.33 0.80
N ALA A 40 -9.93 -16.36 2.07
CA ALA A 40 -9.33 -15.20 2.74
C ALA A 40 -8.01 -14.77 2.08
N LYS A 41 -7.17 -15.74 1.69
CA LYS A 41 -5.94 -15.45 0.91
C LYS A 41 -6.29 -14.81 -0.42
N SER A 42 -7.24 -15.39 -1.15
CA SER A 42 -7.65 -14.94 -2.48
C SER A 42 -8.21 -13.52 -2.45
N VAL A 43 -9.06 -13.18 -1.49
CA VAL A 43 -9.67 -11.86 -1.43
C VAL A 43 -8.64 -10.76 -1.14
N LEU A 44 -7.65 -11.03 -0.28
CA LEU A 44 -6.54 -10.11 -0.02
C LEU A 44 -5.62 -9.95 -1.23
N GLU A 45 -5.34 -11.03 -1.92
CA GLU A 45 -4.53 -11.00 -3.15
C GLU A 45 -5.24 -10.22 -4.26
N GLN A 46 -6.53 -10.45 -4.47
CA GLN A 46 -7.34 -9.70 -5.45
C GLN A 46 -7.37 -8.20 -5.15
N LEU A 47 -7.47 -7.81 -3.88
CA LEU A 47 -7.36 -6.40 -3.48
C LEU A 47 -5.97 -5.82 -3.82
N GLY A 48 -4.91 -6.53 -3.48
CA GLY A 48 -3.53 -6.10 -3.74
C GLY A 48 -3.18 -6.02 -5.23
N LEU A 49 -3.82 -6.82 -6.06
CA LEU A 49 -3.69 -6.77 -7.52
C LEU A 49 -4.69 -5.82 -8.21
N GLY A 50 -5.59 -5.19 -7.44
CA GLY A 50 -6.60 -4.30 -8.00
C GLY A 50 -7.67 -5.00 -8.85
N LEU A 51 -7.87 -6.31 -8.64
CA LEU A 51 -8.85 -7.12 -9.37
C LEU A 51 -10.27 -6.95 -8.80
N ILE A 52 -10.38 -6.45 -7.60
CA ILE A 52 -11.64 -6.09 -6.95
C ILE A 52 -11.54 -4.69 -6.35
N SER A 53 -12.68 -4.01 -6.26
CA SER A 53 -12.79 -2.72 -5.58
C SER A 53 -12.68 -2.87 -4.06
N VAL A 54 -12.42 -1.77 -3.36
CA VAL A 54 -12.47 -1.73 -1.89
C VAL A 54 -13.84 -2.14 -1.36
N GLU A 55 -14.92 -1.67 -1.98
CA GLU A 55 -16.29 -2.03 -1.62
C GLU A 55 -16.52 -3.55 -1.76
N THR A 56 -16.11 -4.14 -2.88
CA THR A 56 -16.20 -5.59 -3.09
C THR A 56 -15.38 -6.37 -2.07
N PHE A 57 -14.16 -5.88 -1.76
CA PHE A 57 -13.33 -6.48 -0.70
C PHE A 57 -14.05 -6.47 0.64
N CYS A 58 -14.61 -5.33 1.05
CA CYS A 58 -15.34 -5.20 2.31
C CYS A 58 -16.54 -6.14 2.38
N GLN A 59 -17.31 -6.25 1.29
CA GLN A 59 -18.42 -7.18 1.20
C GLN A 59 -17.95 -8.64 1.37
N LYS A 60 -16.96 -9.06 0.62
CA LYS A 60 -16.43 -10.44 0.70
C LYS A 60 -15.83 -10.73 2.08
N ALA A 61 -15.15 -9.77 2.70
CA ALA A 61 -14.61 -9.92 4.05
C ALA A 61 -15.71 -10.13 5.09
N ARG A 62 -16.85 -9.43 4.98
CA ARG A 62 -18.04 -9.66 5.82
C ARG A 62 -18.64 -11.06 5.59
N GLU A 63 -18.79 -11.46 4.35
CA GLU A 63 -19.32 -12.78 4.00
C GLU A 63 -18.46 -13.91 4.57
N LEU A 64 -17.15 -13.79 4.48
CA LEU A 64 -16.21 -14.80 4.99
C LEU A 64 -16.18 -14.86 6.53
N SER A 65 -16.29 -13.72 7.21
CA SER A 65 -16.11 -13.62 8.66
C SER A 65 -17.41 -13.66 9.46
N GLY A 66 -18.54 -13.34 8.82
CA GLY A 66 -19.82 -13.12 9.52
C GLY A 66 -19.91 -11.78 10.25
N SER A 67 -18.88 -10.93 10.15
CA SER A 67 -18.87 -9.61 10.77
C SER A 67 -19.85 -8.64 10.11
N GLN A 68 -20.39 -7.70 10.89
CA GLN A 68 -21.26 -6.63 10.42
C GLN A 68 -20.52 -5.27 10.38
N ALA A 69 -19.19 -5.27 10.42
CA ALA A 69 -18.40 -4.05 10.38
C ALA A 69 -18.66 -3.25 9.10
N SER A 70 -18.70 -1.92 9.22
CA SER A 70 -18.84 -1.01 8.08
C SER A 70 -17.58 -1.03 7.21
N ASP A 71 -17.69 -0.58 5.97
CA ASP A 71 -16.55 -0.40 5.08
C ASP A 71 -15.50 0.52 5.71
N GLU A 72 -15.94 1.60 6.35
CA GLU A 72 -15.07 2.52 7.06
C GLU A 72 -14.29 1.83 8.19
N ALA A 73 -14.96 1.03 9.02
CA ALA A 73 -14.32 0.28 10.09
C ALA A 73 -13.27 -0.73 9.57
N ILE A 74 -13.56 -1.39 8.45
CA ILE A 74 -12.65 -2.31 7.78
C ILE A 74 -11.41 -1.57 7.26
N CYS A 75 -11.61 -0.42 6.58
CA CYS A 75 -10.51 0.40 6.10
C CYS A 75 -9.66 0.96 7.24
N GLN A 76 -10.26 1.40 8.33
CA GLN A 76 -9.53 1.84 9.53
C GLN A 76 -8.69 0.70 10.13
N ALA A 77 -9.24 -0.50 10.21
CA ALA A 77 -8.51 -1.67 10.69
C ALA A 77 -7.30 -2.01 9.80
N ALA A 78 -7.48 -1.96 8.46
CA ALA A 78 -6.40 -2.16 7.51
C ALA A 78 -5.29 -1.10 7.67
N ASN A 79 -5.67 0.17 7.82
CA ASN A 79 -4.73 1.28 7.96
C ASN A 79 -4.04 1.36 9.32
N ALA A 80 -4.49 0.62 10.33
CA ALA A 80 -3.80 0.50 11.62
C ALA A 80 -2.36 -0.05 11.49
N MET A 81 -2.05 -0.74 10.39
CA MET A 81 -0.70 -1.17 10.04
C MET A 81 0.25 0.00 9.76
N LEU A 82 -0.24 1.09 9.22
CA LEU A 82 0.54 2.19 8.69
C LEU A 82 0.79 3.24 9.78
N VAL A 83 2.02 3.31 10.28
CA VAL A 83 2.33 4.16 11.44
C VAL A 83 2.69 5.57 11.00
N GLU A 84 3.76 5.71 10.23
CA GLU A 84 4.27 7.00 9.77
C GLU A 84 5.25 6.85 8.60
N ILE A 85 5.44 7.94 7.86
CA ILE A 85 6.64 8.19 7.05
C ILE A 85 7.41 9.28 7.76
N PRO A 86 8.60 8.99 8.35
CA PRO A 86 9.39 10.01 9.02
C PRO A 86 9.73 11.19 8.11
N ASP A 87 9.66 12.41 8.61
CA ASP A 87 9.97 13.62 7.84
C ASP A 87 11.37 13.62 7.26
N GLU A 88 12.32 12.98 7.94
CA GLU A 88 13.67 12.79 7.43
C GLU A 88 13.69 12.05 6.08
N LYS A 89 12.87 11.02 5.92
CA LYS A 89 12.76 10.28 4.67
C LYS A 89 12.16 11.14 3.55
N LYS A 90 11.14 11.94 3.87
CA LYS A 90 10.57 12.90 2.91
C LYS A 90 11.59 13.94 2.46
N ARG A 91 12.35 14.50 3.39
CA ARG A 91 13.46 15.41 3.07
C ARG A 91 14.50 14.75 2.19
N ARG A 92 14.83 13.47 2.48
CA ARG A 92 15.78 12.71 1.66
C ARG A 92 15.30 12.52 0.22
N LEU A 93 14.02 12.23 0.02
CA LEU A 93 13.44 12.11 -1.33
C LEU A 93 13.56 13.45 -2.09
N LEU A 94 13.21 14.56 -1.45
CA LEU A 94 13.35 15.90 -2.04
C LEU A 94 14.81 16.24 -2.38
N ASP A 95 15.75 15.93 -1.50
CA ASP A 95 17.18 16.14 -1.72
C ASP A 95 17.71 15.34 -2.93
N LEU A 96 17.30 14.09 -3.06
CA LEU A 96 17.69 13.25 -4.20
C LEU A 96 17.19 13.86 -5.54
N ARG A 97 15.96 14.34 -5.57
CA ARG A 97 15.42 15.01 -6.75
C ARG A 97 16.13 16.33 -7.04
N ALA A 98 16.40 17.13 -6.01
CA ALA A 98 17.13 18.39 -6.14
C ALA A 98 18.56 18.20 -6.68
N ARG A 99 19.18 17.04 -6.40
CA ARG A 99 20.50 16.66 -6.95
C ARG A 99 20.42 16.08 -8.37
N GLY A 100 19.26 16.11 -9.01
CA GLY A 100 19.07 15.65 -10.38
C GLY A 100 18.96 14.12 -10.52
N HIS A 101 18.66 13.40 -9.43
CA HIS A 101 18.31 11.97 -9.53
C HIS A 101 16.85 11.82 -9.92
N ARG A 102 16.56 10.77 -10.70
CA ARG A 102 15.17 10.36 -10.98
C ARG A 102 14.73 9.39 -9.90
N VAL A 103 13.65 9.72 -9.21
CA VAL A 103 13.16 8.96 -8.04
C VAL A 103 11.80 8.36 -8.35
N PHE A 104 11.65 7.09 -8.09
CA PHE A 104 10.47 6.27 -8.40
C PHE A 104 10.03 5.49 -7.18
N LEU A 105 8.77 5.08 -7.16
CA LEU A 105 8.22 4.15 -6.18
C LEU A 105 7.73 2.89 -6.88
N LEU A 106 8.03 1.71 -6.34
CA LEU A 106 7.48 0.42 -6.76
C LEU A 106 7.03 -0.35 -5.53
N SER A 107 5.73 -0.54 -5.36
CA SER A 107 5.16 -1.15 -4.16
C SER A 107 4.08 -2.19 -4.44
N ASN A 108 4.14 -3.31 -3.71
CA ASN A 108 2.99 -4.18 -3.51
C ASN A 108 2.12 -3.55 -2.41
N THR A 109 0.99 -3.01 -2.78
CA THR A 109 0.07 -2.35 -1.86
C THR A 109 -1.37 -2.55 -2.32
N ASN A 110 -2.29 -1.77 -1.83
CA ASN A 110 -3.70 -1.75 -2.24
C ASN A 110 -4.26 -0.33 -2.09
N SER A 111 -5.44 -0.10 -2.64
CA SER A 111 -6.05 1.23 -2.64
C SER A 111 -6.33 1.76 -1.24
N ILE A 112 -6.70 0.90 -0.27
CA ILE A 112 -6.96 1.32 1.11
C ILE A 112 -5.70 1.94 1.72
N HIS A 113 -4.58 1.23 1.63
CA HIS A 113 -3.29 1.68 2.18
C HIS A 113 -2.72 2.87 1.40
N TRP A 114 -2.81 2.83 0.07
CA TRP A 114 -2.25 3.87 -0.77
C TRP A 114 -2.94 5.22 -0.56
N ASP A 115 -4.27 5.25 -0.58
CA ASP A 115 -5.04 6.47 -0.36
C ASP A 115 -4.73 7.07 1.02
N TYR A 116 -4.65 6.25 2.05
CA TYR A 116 -4.26 6.69 3.38
C TYR A 116 -2.83 7.28 3.41
N CYS A 117 -1.88 6.62 2.74
CA CYS A 117 -0.52 7.15 2.65
C CYS A 117 -0.47 8.51 1.96
N VAL A 118 -1.19 8.66 0.85
CA VAL A 118 -1.24 9.94 0.09
C VAL A 118 -1.85 11.06 0.92
N GLU A 119 -2.94 10.78 1.63
CA GLU A 119 -3.69 11.78 2.38
C GLU A 119 -3.07 12.11 3.73
N GLN A 120 -2.52 11.12 4.44
CA GLN A 120 -2.15 11.26 5.84
C GLN A 120 -0.64 11.19 6.11
N LEU A 121 0.12 10.40 5.35
CA LEU A 121 1.50 10.09 5.69
C LEU A 121 2.53 10.81 4.83
N PHE A 122 2.29 10.99 3.54
CA PHE A 122 3.20 11.71 2.65
C PHE A 122 3.22 13.24 2.80
N PRO A 123 2.14 13.92 3.20
CA PRO A 123 2.19 15.37 3.33
C PRO A 123 3.32 15.83 4.27
N TYR A 124 4.10 16.81 3.82
CA TYR A 124 5.19 17.44 4.57
C TYR A 124 5.35 18.86 4.10
N LYS A 125 5.10 19.87 4.97
CA LYS A 125 5.02 21.28 4.56
C LYS A 125 4.04 21.43 3.38
N ASN A 126 4.49 21.98 2.27
CA ASN A 126 3.70 22.14 1.04
C ASN A 126 3.95 21.01 0.01
N TYR A 127 4.68 19.95 0.42
CA TYR A 127 5.05 18.86 -0.46
C TYR A 127 4.13 17.66 -0.29
N GLY A 128 3.93 16.94 -1.37
CA GLY A 128 3.18 15.68 -1.43
C GLY A 128 3.84 14.67 -2.36
N VAL A 129 3.12 13.61 -2.67
CA VAL A 129 3.62 12.47 -3.45
C VAL A 129 4.25 12.88 -4.78
N ALA A 130 3.65 13.83 -5.50
CA ALA A 130 4.14 14.29 -6.80
C ALA A 130 5.50 15.02 -6.73
N ASP A 131 5.85 15.56 -5.55
CA ASP A 131 7.14 16.21 -5.35
C ASP A 131 8.26 15.19 -5.09
N TYR A 132 7.93 14.06 -4.50
CA TYR A 132 8.90 13.03 -4.14
C TYR A 132 9.25 12.11 -5.30
N PHE A 133 8.26 11.74 -6.11
CA PHE A 133 8.43 10.71 -7.14
C PHE A 133 8.10 11.26 -8.52
N GLU A 134 8.93 10.88 -9.49
CA GLU A 134 8.67 11.17 -10.89
C GLU A 134 7.57 10.25 -11.45
N ARG A 135 7.60 8.98 -11.05
CA ARG A 135 6.54 7.99 -11.35
C ARG A 135 6.38 7.03 -10.18
N ILE A 136 5.18 6.49 -10.08
CA ILE A 136 4.75 5.58 -9.03
C ILE A 136 4.16 4.35 -9.68
N PHE A 137 4.61 3.19 -9.23
CA PHE A 137 4.19 1.89 -9.73
C PHE A 137 3.59 1.09 -8.59
N LEU A 138 2.30 0.80 -8.67
CA LEU A 138 1.54 0.14 -7.61
C LEU A 138 0.92 -1.15 -8.13
N SER A 139 1.02 -2.23 -7.35
CA SER A 139 0.50 -3.54 -7.75
C SER A 139 -0.98 -3.50 -8.13
N GLN A 140 -1.80 -2.74 -7.40
CA GLN A 140 -3.24 -2.63 -7.69
C GLN A 140 -3.57 -1.86 -8.97
N GLU A 141 -2.66 -1.04 -9.47
CA GLU A 141 -2.83 -0.32 -10.74
C GLU A 141 -2.26 -1.11 -11.93
N MET A 142 -1.17 -1.84 -11.67
CA MET A 142 -0.47 -2.62 -12.70
C MET A 142 -1.08 -4.02 -12.89
N HIS A 143 -1.84 -4.52 -11.92
CA HIS A 143 -2.32 -5.91 -11.84
C HIS A 143 -1.18 -6.94 -11.85
N LEU A 144 -0.05 -6.54 -11.31
CA LEU A 144 1.18 -7.30 -11.20
C LEU A 144 1.76 -7.10 -9.79
N GLN A 145 2.56 -8.03 -9.33
CA GLN A 145 3.18 -7.93 -8.00
C GLN A 145 4.63 -8.41 -8.01
N LYS A 146 5.43 -7.85 -7.10
CA LYS A 146 6.75 -8.38 -6.79
C LYS A 146 6.59 -9.73 -6.07
N PRO A 147 7.42 -10.75 -6.30
CA PRO A 147 8.66 -10.71 -7.09
C PRO A 147 8.51 -11.16 -8.55
N ASP A 148 7.32 -11.17 -9.12
CA ASP A 148 7.11 -11.64 -10.51
C ASP A 148 7.93 -10.79 -11.48
N ALA A 149 8.57 -11.45 -12.45
CA ALA A 149 9.46 -10.76 -13.41
C ALA A 149 8.73 -9.71 -14.25
N GLU A 150 7.44 -9.95 -14.51
CA GLU A 150 6.61 -9.07 -15.34
C GLU A 150 6.52 -7.65 -14.77
N ILE A 151 6.39 -7.48 -13.45
CA ILE A 151 6.30 -6.13 -12.87
C ILE A 151 7.60 -5.34 -13.09
N PHE A 152 8.75 -5.99 -13.00
CA PHE A 152 10.04 -5.34 -13.24
C PHE A 152 10.22 -5.00 -14.71
N ASN A 153 9.80 -5.88 -15.62
CA ASN A 153 9.84 -5.62 -17.06
C ASN A 153 8.98 -4.40 -17.41
N GLU A 154 7.75 -4.31 -16.92
CA GLU A 154 6.87 -3.15 -17.13
C GLU A 154 7.52 -1.86 -16.61
N VAL A 155 8.12 -1.88 -15.43
CA VAL A 155 8.82 -0.71 -14.88
C VAL A 155 9.98 -0.30 -15.77
N PHE A 156 10.82 -1.22 -16.22
CA PHE A 156 11.96 -0.92 -17.08
C PHE A 156 11.54 -0.42 -18.48
N TRP A 157 10.54 -1.04 -19.11
CA TRP A 157 10.06 -0.63 -20.45
C TRP A 157 9.24 0.66 -20.41
N SER A 158 8.80 1.12 -19.26
CA SER A 158 8.05 2.37 -19.12
C SER A 158 8.88 3.65 -19.27
N GLY A 159 10.17 3.53 -19.58
CA GLY A 159 11.06 4.66 -19.87
C GLY A 159 11.86 5.16 -18.68
N LEU A 160 12.28 4.26 -17.80
CA LEU A 160 13.26 4.56 -16.75
C LEU A 160 14.62 4.93 -17.37
#